data_fd87773abee414b74ba582261fb95060
#
_entry.id   fd87773abee414b74ba582261fb95060
#
_cell.length_a   1.000
_cell.length_b   1.000
_cell.length_c   1.000
_cell.angle_alpha   90.00
_cell.angle_beta   90.00
_cell.angle_gamma   90.00
#
_symmetry.space_group_name_H-M   'P 1'
#
loop_
_entity.id
_entity.type
_entity.pdbx_description
1 polymer ?
#
loop_
_entity_poly.entity_id
_entity_poly.type
_entity_poly.pdbx_seq_one_letter_code
_entity_poly.pdbx_strand_id
1 'polypeptide(L)'
;VVAEPANSIPPRGRILAAARKIFLDGLPEHATMDAVAQQAGMSKKTIYREFKSQVELLGALLIENVADLGDFTPPKPGDDIELELYGILVRVITHFTSPRSMALARLIISEVRRYPELMNASKPRGFPRERIANWLASPVVRAKYQIEDPDDAAAMLFGMVMQDSGFKLLVVNSATMPSHLI
;
A
#
# COMPACT_ATOMS: atom_id res chain seq x y z
N VAL A 1 -13.45 26.94 -4.11
CA VAL A 1 -12.69 25.79 -4.64
C VAL A 1 -13.50 25.27 -5.83
N VAL A 2 -13.06 25.62 -7.05
CA VAL A 2 -13.70 25.19 -8.30
C VAL A 2 -13.33 23.71 -8.48
N ALA A 3 -14.34 22.84 -8.49
CA ALA A 3 -14.14 21.43 -8.82
C ALA A 3 -13.66 21.33 -10.27
N GLU A 4 -12.47 20.78 -10.51
CA GLU A 4 -12.00 20.48 -11.86
C GLU A 4 -13.00 19.55 -12.56
N PRO A 5 -13.31 19.77 -13.85
CA PRO A 5 -14.26 18.96 -14.58
C PRO A 5 -13.76 17.50 -14.61
N ALA A 6 -14.66 16.55 -14.34
CA ALA A 6 -14.40 15.10 -14.29
C ALA A 6 -13.71 14.52 -15.56
N ASN A 7 -13.51 15.35 -16.59
CA ASN A 7 -12.87 14.98 -17.86
C ASN A 7 -11.36 15.27 -17.90
N SER A 8 -10.76 15.86 -16.84
CA SER A 8 -9.32 16.15 -16.76
C SER A 8 -8.50 14.93 -16.28
N ILE A 9 -9.14 13.96 -15.60
CA ILE A 9 -8.47 12.78 -15.09
C ILE A 9 -8.28 11.76 -16.24
N PRO A 10 -7.03 11.30 -16.49
CA PRO A 10 -6.76 10.28 -17.50
C PRO A 10 -7.61 9.02 -17.29
N PRO A 11 -7.97 8.29 -18.35
CA PRO A 11 -8.79 7.07 -18.27
C PRO A 11 -8.28 6.08 -17.22
N ARG A 12 -6.98 5.85 -17.15
CA ARG A 12 -6.34 4.99 -16.16
C ARG A 12 -6.65 5.41 -14.71
N GLY A 13 -6.58 6.69 -14.39
CA GLY A 13 -6.89 7.23 -13.05
C GLY A 13 -8.36 7.06 -12.68
N ARG A 14 -9.28 7.28 -13.64
CA ARG A 14 -10.71 7.05 -13.44
C ARG A 14 -11.04 5.58 -13.18
N ILE A 15 -10.36 4.66 -13.88
CA ILE A 15 -10.50 3.22 -13.68
C ILE A 15 -10.00 2.82 -12.30
N LEU A 16 -8.85 3.32 -11.85
CA LEU A 16 -8.30 3.04 -10.52
C LEU A 16 -9.22 3.59 -9.41
N ALA A 17 -9.80 4.78 -9.59
CA ALA A 17 -10.77 5.33 -8.65
C ALA A 17 -12.05 4.46 -8.55
N ALA A 18 -12.56 3.99 -9.70
CA ALA A 18 -13.70 3.08 -9.73
C ALA A 18 -13.38 1.72 -9.10
N ALA A 19 -12.20 1.16 -9.41
CA ALA A 19 -11.74 -0.10 -8.86
C ALA A 19 -11.58 -0.02 -7.33
N ARG A 20 -11.05 1.08 -6.80
CA ARG A 20 -11.00 1.31 -5.35
C ARG A 20 -12.38 1.20 -4.73
N LYS A 21 -13.36 1.90 -5.28
CA LYS A 21 -14.72 1.88 -4.75
C LYS A 21 -15.35 0.48 -4.78
N ILE A 22 -15.15 -0.27 -5.84
CA ILE A 22 -15.70 -1.62 -5.99
C ILE A 22 -14.96 -2.63 -5.11
N PHE A 23 -13.63 -2.58 -5.09
CA PHE A 23 -12.79 -3.62 -4.49
C PHE A 23 -12.55 -3.40 -2.99
N LEU A 24 -12.54 -2.14 -2.53
CA LEU A 24 -12.21 -1.82 -1.14
C LEU A 24 -13.44 -1.46 -0.30
N ASP A 25 -14.46 -0.83 -0.91
CA ASP A 25 -15.68 -0.41 -0.21
C ASP A 25 -16.85 -1.38 -0.46
N GLY A 26 -16.74 -2.27 -1.47
CA GLY A 26 -17.76 -3.22 -1.88
C GLY A 26 -17.57 -4.63 -1.30
N LEU A 27 -18.53 -5.52 -1.60
CA LEU A 27 -18.38 -6.93 -1.29
C LEU A 27 -17.40 -7.59 -2.27
N PRO A 28 -16.47 -8.45 -1.79
CA PRO A 28 -15.44 -9.09 -2.63
C PRO A 28 -16.01 -9.86 -3.83
N GLU A 29 -17.19 -10.46 -3.70
CA GLU A 29 -17.89 -11.18 -4.76
C GLU A 29 -18.28 -10.32 -5.96
N HIS A 30 -18.38 -9.00 -5.77
CA HIS A 30 -18.69 -8.04 -6.83
C HIS A 30 -17.44 -7.41 -7.46
N ALA A 31 -16.24 -7.82 -7.03
CA ALA A 31 -14.97 -7.27 -7.48
C ALA A 31 -14.59 -7.80 -8.88
N THR A 32 -15.34 -7.40 -9.91
CA THR A 32 -15.12 -7.81 -11.31
C THR A 32 -14.73 -6.65 -12.21
N MET A 33 -14.04 -6.96 -13.33
CA MET A 33 -13.69 -5.96 -14.35
C MET A 33 -14.96 -5.31 -14.97
N ASP A 34 -16.07 -6.03 -15.00
CA ASP A 34 -17.36 -5.53 -15.50
C ASP A 34 -17.96 -4.50 -14.54
N ALA A 35 -17.93 -4.76 -13.24
CA ALA A 35 -18.37 -3.82 -12.23
C ALA A 35 -17.52 -2.55 -12.24
N VAL A 36 -16.21 -2.68 -12.45
CA VAL A 36 -15.31 -1.53 -12.59
C VAL A 36 -15.65 -0.72 -13.84
N ALA A 37 -15.94 -1.37 -14.97
CA ALA A 37 -16.34 -0.66 -16.20
C ALA A 37 -17.62 0.14 -16.00
N GLN A 38 -18.63 -0.45 -15.38
CA GLN A 38 -19.89 0.20 -15.04
C GLN A 38 -19.67 1.40 -14.09
N GLN A 39 -18.89 1.20 -13.01
CA GLN A 39 -18.59 2.24 -12.02
C GLN A 39 -17.77 3.39 -12.62
N ALA A 40 -16.85 3.09 -13.55
CA ALA A 40 -16.04 4.09 -14.24
C ALA A 40 -16.81 4.85 -15.34
N GLY A 41 -18.00 4.37 -15.72
CA GLY A 41 -18.76 4.89 -16.87
C GLY A 41 -18.02 4.68 -18.20
N MET A 42 -17.35 3.53 -18.36
CA MET A 42 -16.51 3.21 -19.53
C MET A 42 -16.89 1.86 -20.15
N SER A 43 -16.58 1.71 -21.44
CA SER A 43 -16.77 0.41 -22.11
C SER A 43 -15.75 -0.61 -21.60
N LYS A 44 -16.12 -1.90 -21.60
CA LYS A 44 -15.19 -3.01 -21.31
C LYS A 44 -13.93 -2.91 -22.17
N LYS A 45 -14.06 -2.58 -23.45
CA LYS A 45 -12.92 -2.39 -24.38
C LYS A 45 -11.94 -1.32 -23.85
N THR A 46 -12.45 -0.23 -23.29
CA THR A 46 -11.61 0.81 -22.70
C THR A 46 -10.88 0.31 -21.47
N ILE A 47 -11.56 -0.44 -20.59
CA ILE A 47 -10.93 -1.03 -19.40
C ILE A 47 -9.79 -1.98 -19.80
N TYR A 48 -10.06 -2.93 -20.72
CA TYR A 48 -9.06 -3.92 -21.15
C TYR A 48 -7.91 -3.34 -21.99
N ARG A 49 -8.08 -2.15 -22.55
CA ARG A 49 -6.97 -1.41 -23.16
C ARG A 49 -5.99 -0.86 -22.12
N GLU A 50 -6.50 -0.38 -20.99
CA GLU A 50 -5.69 0.21 -19.91
C GLU A 50 -5.13 -0.85 -18.93
N PHE A 51 -5.88 -1.90 -18.69
CA PHE A 51 -5.54 -3.02 -17.80
C PHE A 51 -5.95 -4.34 -18.45
N LYS A 52 -4.97 -5.12 -18.86
CA LYS A 52 -5.19 -6.38 -19.60
C LYS A 52 -5.87 -7.47 -18.76
N SER A 53 -5.78 -7.37 -17.43
CA SER A 53 -6.36 -8.33 -16.51
C SER A 53 -6.71 -7.69 -15.17
N GLN A 54 -7.52 -8.40 -14.37
CA GLN A 54 -7.80 -8.02 -12.98
C GLN A 54 -6.52 -7.99 -12.14
N VAL A 55 -5.58 -8.88 -12.41
CA VAL A 55 -4.27 -8.93 -11.72
C VAL A 55 -3.49 -7.64 -11.94
N GLU A 56 -3.44 -7.15 -13.19
CA GLU A 56 -2.77 -5.89 -13.50
C GLU A 56 -3.43 -4.70 -12.79
N LEU A 57 -4.77 -4.70 -12.73
CA LEU A 57 -5.53 -3.67 -12.02
C LEU A 57 -5.28 -3.71 -10.50
N LEU A 58 -5.30 -4.90 -9.89
CA LEU A 58 -5.00 -5.08 -8.47
C LEU A 58 -3.55 -4.71 -8.14
N GLY A 59 -2.60 -5.09 -8.99
CA GLY A 59 -1.21 -4.67 -8.87
C GLY A 59 -1.04 -3.15 -8.89
N ALA A 60 -1.76 -2.46 -9.78
CA ALA A 60 -1.75 -1.00 -9.85
C ALA A 60 -2.35 -0.34 -8.60
N LEU A 61 -3.43 -0.91 -8.03
CA LEU A 61 -4.00 -0.43 -6.77
C LEU A 61 -3.02 -0.60 -5.60
N LEU A 62 -2.28 -1.70 -5.58
CA LEU A 62 -1.25 -1.93 -4.56
C LEU A 62 -0.11 -0.92 -4.68
N ILE A 63 0.36 -0.65 -5.91
CA ILE A 63 1.40 0.36 -6.17
C ILE A 63 0.94 1.74 -5.71
N GLU A 64 -0.29 2.15 -6.02
CA GLU A 64 -0.85 3.41 -5.53
C GLU A 64 -0.92 3.46 -4.01
N ASN A 65 -1.41 2.37 -3.38
CA ASN A 65 -1.51 2.31 -1.92
C ASN A 65 -0.14 2.49 -1.26
N VAL A 66 0.89 1.84 -1.79
CA VAL A 66 2.27 1.99 -1.28
C VAL A 66 2.83 3.40 -1.57
N ALA A 67 2.47 4.00 -2.71
CA ALA A 67 2.88 5.37 -3.05
C ALA A 67 2.31 6.42 -2.08
N ASP A 68 1.10 6.22 -1.58
CA ASP A 68 0.44 7.10 -0.60
C ASP A 68 1.23 7.22 0.73
N LEU A 69 2.10 6.25 1.05
CA LEU A 69 2.99 6.32 2.21
C LEU A 69 4.03 7.46 2.09
N GLY A 70 4.37 7.86 0.85
CA GLY A 70 5.39 8.88 0.57
C GLY A 70 6.82 8.38 0.81
N ASP A 71 7.80 9.22 0.52
CA ASP A 71 9.21 8.90 0.73
C ASP A 71 9.67 9.20 2.15
N PHE A 72 10.76 8.57 2.56
CA PHE A 72 11.45 8.84 3.81
C PHE A 72 12.68 9.70 3.49
N THR A 73 12.61 10.98 3.84
CA THR A 73 13.73 11.90 3.63
C THR A 73 14.90 11.50 4.52
N PRO A 74 16.12 11.34 3.97
CA PRO A 74 17.30 11.08 4.78
C PRO A 74 17.55 12.21 5.79
N PRO A 75 17.99 11.88 7.04
CA PRO A 75 18.23 12.87 8.07
C PRO A 75 19.45 13.74 7.74
N LYS A 76 19.46 14.95 8.28
CA LYS A 76 20.57 15.89 8.17
C LYS A 76 21.46 15.82 9.43
N PRO A 77 22.70 16.29 9.37
CA PRO A 77 23.52 16.43 10.56
C PRO A 77 22.82 17.31 11.61
N GLY A 78 22.66 16.79 12.82
CA GLY A 78 21.98 17.47 13.93
C GLY A 78 20.53 17.04 14.14
N ASP A 79 19.92 16.31 13.22
CA ASP A 79 18.58 15.76 13.41
C ASP A 79 18.60 14.66 14.47
N ASP A 80 17.47 14.49 15.16
CA ASP A 80 17.25 13.39 16.10
C ASP A 80 16.85 12.13 15.32
N ILE A 81 17.85 11.28 15.06
CA ILE A 81 17.71 10.07 14.24
C ILE A 81 16.70 9.10 14.85
N GLU A 82 16.67 8.96 16.18
CA GLU A 82 15.75 8.07 16.88
C GLU A 82 14.30 8.54 16.75
N LEU A 83 14.08 9.84 16.90
CA LEU A 83 12.75 10.43 16.75
C LEU A 83 12.26 10.35 15.30
N GLU A 84 13.15 10.57 14.32
CA GLU A 84 12.80 10.43 12.91
C GLU A 84 12.47 8.97 12.55
N LEU A 85 13.28 8.01 13.01
CA LEU A 85 13.01 6.59 12.81
C LEU A 85 11.68 6.19 13.43
N TYR A 86 11.42 6.63 14.66
CA TYR A 86 10.13 6.42 15.32
C TYR A 86 8.98 6.95 14.48
N GLY A 87 9.09 8.17 13.97
CA GLY A 87 8.09 8.79 13.09
C GLY A 87 7.86 7.98 11.80
N ILE A 88 8.92 7.44 11.18
CA ILE A 88 8.83 6.55 10.02
C ILE A 88 8.05 5.29 10.37
N LEU A 89 8.39 4.62 11.47
CA LEU A 89 7.74 3.37 11.88
C LEU A 89 6.26 3.59 12.22
N VAL A 90 5.93 4.69 12.90
CA VAL A 90 4.53 5.08 13.19
C VAL A 90 3.76 5.33 11.88
N ARG A 91 4.35 6.03 10.90
CA ARG A 91 3.72 6.23 9.58
C ARG A 91 3.46 4.89 8.88
N VAL A 92 4.43 3.98 8.90
CA VAL A 92 4.31 2.65 8.29
C VAL A 92 3.16 1.88 8.93
N ILE A 93 3.14 1.73 10.27
CA ILE A 93 2.08 0.97 10.94
C ILE A 93 0.71 1.60 10.71
N THR A 94 0.59 2.91 10.86
CA THR A 94 -0.69 3.64 10.66
C THR A 94 -1.21 3.46 9.23
N HIS A 95 -0.32 3.52 8.23
CA HIS A 95 -0.68 3.34 6.84
C HIS A 95 -1.19 1.91 6.58
N PHE A 96 -0.42 0.89 6.98
CA PHE A 96 -0.77 -0.52 6.70
C PHE A 96 -1.93 -1.04 7.53
N THR A 97 -2.19 -0.46 8.70
CA THR A 97 -3.36 -0.80 9.53
C THR A 97 -4.60 0.05 9.21
N SER A 98 -4.49 0.98 8.26
CA SER A 98 -5.65 1.76 7.81
C SER A 98 -6.73 0.84 7.21
N PRO A 99 -8.03 1.18 7.34
CA PRO A 99 -9.12 0.38 6.78
C PRO A 99 -8.93 0.08 5.29
N ARG A 100 -8.44 1.05 4.52
CA ARG A 100 -8.17 0.92 3.10
C ARG A 100 -7.06 -0.10 2.79
N SER A 101 -5.90 0.02 3.44
CA SER A 101 -4.78 -0.91 3.26
C SER A 101 -5.15 -2.32 3.67
N MET A 102 -5.93 -2.46 4.75
CA MET A 102 -6.41 -3.75 5.24
C MET A 102 -7.42 -4.40 4.29
N ALA A 103 -8.35 -3.63 3.70
CA ALA A 103 -9.28 -4.14 2.68
C ALA A 103 -8.51 -4.65 1.45
N LEU A 104 -7.52 -3.87 0.97
CA LEU A 104 -6.67 -4.28 -0.15
C LEU A 104 -5.85 -5.53 0.17
N ALA A 105 -5.27 -5.62 1.36
CA ALA A 105 -4.51 -6.80 1.79
C ALA A 105 -5.39 -8.06 1.81
N ARG A 106 -6.60 -7.98 2.39
CA ARG A 106 -7.57 -9.09 2.38
C ARG A 106 -7.93 -9.53 0.98
N LEU A 107 -8.21 -8.57 0.09
CA LEU A 107 -8.51 -8.86 -1.31
C LEU A 107 -7.34 -9.57 -2.00
N ILE A 108 -6.11 -9.09 -1.84
CA ILE A 108 -4.93 -9.73 -2.44
C ILE A 108 -4.75 -11.16 -1.90
N ILE A 109 -4.89 -11.36 -0.59
CA ILE A 109 -4.79 -12.70 0.03
C ILE A 109 -5.87 -13.65 -0.53
N SER A 110 -7.09 -13.19 -0.74
CA SER A 110 -8.16 -14.02 -1.31
C SER A 110 -7.89 -14.40 -2.78
N GLU A 111 -7.27 -13.51 -3.53
CA GLU A 111 -7.01 -13.70 -4.97
C GLU A 111 -5.66 -14.39 -5.27
N VAL A 112 -4.73 -14.42 -4.32
CA VAL A 112 -3.37 -14.96 -4.55
C VAL A 112 -3.37 -16.46 -4.92
N ARG A 113 -4.35 -17.22 -4.44
CA ARG A 113 -4.49 -18.64 -4.84
C ARG A 113 -4.86 -18.80 -6.31
N ARG A 114 -5.66 -17.87 -6.83
CA ARG A 114 -6.11 -17.85 -8.23
C ARG A 114 -5.05 -17.20 -9.14
N TYR A 115 -4.34 -16.22 -8.63
CA TYR A 115 -3.36 -15.41 -9.35
C TYR A 115 -2.05 -15.31 -8.56
N PRO A 116 -1.21 -16.37 -8.56
CA PRO A 116 0.06 -16.37 -7.81
C PRO A 116 1.00 -15.23 -8.19
N GLU A 117 0.90 -14.71 -9.41
CA GLU A 117 1.66 -13.57 -9.90
C GLU A 117 1.39 -12.27 -9.13
N LEU A 118 0.30 -12.15 -8.38
CA LEU A 118 0.05 -11.02 -7.48
C LEU A 118 1.13 -10.89 -6.41
N MET A 119 1.74 -11.99 -5.96
CA MET A 119 2.87 -11.97 -5.04
C MET A 119 4.10 -11.26 -5.62
N ASN A 120 4.29 -11.34 -6.94
CA ASN A 120 5.38 -10.65 -7.63
C ASN A 120 5.02 -9.20 -7.95
N ALA A 121 3.76 -8.93 -8.29
CA ALA A 121 3.24 -7.58 -8.47
C ALA A 121 3.27 -6.77 -7.16
N SER A 122 3.27 -7.45 -5.99
CA SER A 122 3.34 -6.84 -4.68
C SER A 122 4.76 -6.45 -4.23
N LYS A 123 5.77 -6.60 -5.11
CA LYS A 123 7.13 -6.10 -4.88
C LYS A 123 7.43 -4.87 -5.78
N PRO A 124 6.63 -3.80 -5.72
CA PRO A 124 6.97 -2.59 -6.46
C PRO A 124 8.28 -2.03 -5.90
N ARG A 125 9.09 -1.44 -6.77
CA ARG A 125 10.19 -0.56 -6.33
C ARG A 125 9.63 0.46 -5.37
N GLY A 126 10.29 0.66 -4.21
CA GLY A 126 9.82 1.57 -3.18
C GLY A 126 8.85 0.96 -2.17
N PHE A 127 8.82 -0.38 -2.04
CA PHE A 127 8.15 -1.00 -0.89
C PHE A 127 8.71 -0.40 0.42
N PRO A 128 7.93 -0.26 1.50
CA PRO A 128 8.38 0.43 2.72
C PRO A 128 9.70 -0.08 3.28
N ARG A 129 9.95 -1.39 3.17
CA ARG A 129 11.23 -1.97 3.58
C ARG A 129 12.42 -1.38 2.81
N GLU A 130 12.31 -1.26 1.48
CA GLU A 130 13.35 -0.65 0.65
C GLU A 130 13.57 0.83 1.00
N ARG A 131 12.48 1.57 1.28
CA ARG A 131 12.57 2.98 1.71
C ARG A 131 13.23 3.11 3.08
N ILE A 132 12.91 2.22 4.03
CA ILE A 132 13.59 2.16 5.34
C ILE A 132 15.07 1.83 5.14
N ALA A 133 15.41 0.84 4.31
CA ALA A 133 16.79 0.47 4.01
C ALA A 133 17.59 1.64 3.45
N ASN A 134 17.03 2.37 2.47
CA ASN A 134 17.65 3.56 1.90
C ASN A 134 17.86 4.68 2.94
N TRP A 135 16.90 4.86 3.85
CA TRP A 135 17.02 5.82 4.95
C TRP A 135 18.12 5.40 5.93
N LEU A 136 18.19 4.12 6.31
CA LEU A 136 19.24 3.55 7.18
C LEU A 136 20.62 3.61 6.54
N ALA A 137 20.70 3.47 5.20
CA ALA A 137 21.95 3.56 4.44
C ALA A 137 22.48 5.00 4.31
N SER A 138 21.73 6.02 4.75
CA SER A 138 22.15 7.41 4.64
C SER A 138 23.42 7.69 5.44
N PRO A 139 24.30 8.60 4.97
CA PRO A 139 25.60 8.86 5.60
C PRO A 139 25.47 9.26 7.07
N VAL A 140 24.46 10.04 7.43
CA VAL A 140 24.24 10.53 8.79
C VAL A 140 23.88 9.39 9.74
N VAL A 141 23.00 8.47 9.32
CA VAL A 141 22.63 7.29 10.11
C VAL A 141 23.80 6.34 10.28
N ARG A 142 24.52 6.05 9.17
CA ARG A 142 25.69 5.17 9.19
C ARG A 142 26.85 5.72 10.01
N ALA A 143 27.01 7.03 10.08
CA ALA A 143 28.04 7.64 10.93
C ALA A 143 27.77 7.47 12.43
N LYS A 144 26.48 7.38 12.83
CA LYS A 144 26.08 7.20 14.23
C LYS A 144 25.92 5.75 14.63
N TYR A 145 25.38 4.91 13.71
CA TYR A 145 25.11 3.50 13.95
C TYR A 145 25.91 2.64 12.98
N GLN A 146 26.61 1.64 13.49
CA GLN A 146 27.36 0.67 12.70
C GLN A 146 26.40 -0.37 12.10
N ILE A 147 25.60 0.06 11.11
CA ILE A 147 24.68 -0.83 10.39
C ILE A 147 25.46 -1.51 9.27
N GLU A 148 25.72 -2.81 9.42
CA GLU A 148 26.44 -3.60 8.42
C GLU A 148 25.59 -3.79 7.17
N ASP A 149 24.32 -4.24 7.35
CA ASP A 149 23.37 -4.47 6.28
C ASP A 149 22.06 -3.67 6.53
N PRO A 150 21.85 -2.56 5.81
CA PRO A 150 20.63 -1.77 5.90
C PRO A 150 19.37 -2.51 5.43
N ASP A 151 19.48 -3.46 4.50
CA ASP A 151 18.36 -4.24 4.01
C ASP A 151 17.86 -5.23 5.07
N ASP A 152 18.77 -5.92 5.75
CA ASP A 152 18.44 -6.80 6.86
C ASP A 152 17.88 -6.02 8.05
N ALA A 153 18.50 -4.89 8.42
CA ALA A 153 17.99 -4.02 9.48
C ALA A 153 16.59 -3.51 9.18
N ALA A 154 16.33 -3.10 7.94
CA ALA A 154 14.99 -2.67 7.50
C ALA A 154 13.98 -3.83 7.52
N ALA A 155 14.40 -5.04 7.14
CA ALA A 155 13.54 -6.23 7.21
C ALA A 155 13.14 -6.55 8.65
N MET A 156 14.09 -6.47 9.59
CA MET A 156 13.83 -6.67 11.02
C MET A 156 12.87 -5.61 11.57
N LEU A 157 13.14 -4.31 11.33
CA LEU A 157 12.29 -3.21 11.77
C LEU A 157 10.86 -3.33 11.20
N PHE A 158 10.73 -3.59 9.91
CA PHE A 158 9.44 -3.78 9.27
C PHE A 158 8.70 -5.00 9.82
N GLY A 159 9.41 -6.11 10.02
CA GLY A 159 8.88 -7.33 10.63
C GLY A 159 8.36 -7.08 12.04
N MET A 160 9.14 -6.41 12.90
CA MET A 160 8.74 -6.09 14.28
C MET A 160 7.48 -5.23 14.34
N VAL A 161 7.38 -4.21 13.46
CA VAL A 161 6.21 -3.32 13.39
C VAL A 161 4.96 -4.05 12.90
N MET A 162 5.12 -4.99 11.94
CA MET A 162 3.98 -5.65 11.28
C MET A 162 3.55 -6.96 11.92
N GLN A 163 4.42 -7.60 12.73
CA GLN A 163 4.24 -8.98 13.19
C GLN A 163 2.92 -9.23 13.94
N ASP A 164 2.63 -8.45 14.96
CA ASP A 164 1.46 -8.70 15.83
C ASP A 164 0.20 -7.96 15.36
N SER A 165 0.35 -6.72 14.92
CA SER A 165 -0.76 -5.87 14.50
C SER A 165 -1.31 -6.25 13.12
N GLY A 166 -0.44 -6.55 12.16
CA GLY A 166 -0.86 -6.86 10.79
C GLY A 166 -1.65 -8.15 10.70
N PHE A 167 -1.21 -9.22 11.35
CA PHE A 167 -1.90 -10.51 11.30
C PHE A 167 -3.26 -10.47 12.02
N LYS A 168 -3.32 -9.88 13.23
CA LYS A 168 -4.58 -9.73 13.98
C LYS A 168 -5.61 -8.94 13.19
N LEU A 169 -5.20 -7.84 12.56
CA LEU A 169 -6.09 -7.00 11.77
C LEU A 169 -6.55 -7.65 10.46
N LEU A 170 -5.74 -8.54 9.86
CA LEU A 170 -6.17 -9.31 8.69
C LEU A 170 -7.25 -10.34 9.02
N VAL A 171 -7.15 -10.96 10.20
CA VAL A 171 -8.05 -12.04 10.62
C VAL A 171 -9.30 -11.51 11.31
N VAL A 172 -9.19 -10.42 12.10
CA VAL A 172 -10.32 -9.85 12.84
C VAL A 172 -11.05 -8.84 11.96
N ASN A 173 -12.34 -9.03 11.79
CA ASN A 173 -13.20 -8.07 11.09
C ASN A 173 -13.24 -6.77 11.91
N SER A 174 -12.92 -5.62 11.31
CA SER A 174 -12.85 -4.33 11.99
C SER A 174 -14.12 -3.92 12.78
N ALA A 175 -15.26 -4.54 12.47
CA ALA A 175 -16.53 -4.35 13.20
C ALA A 175 -16.54 -4.97 14.62
N THR A 176 -15.55 -5.79 14.98
CA THR A 176 -15.51 -6.52 16.27
C THR A 176 -14.30 -6.15 17.15
N MET A 177 -13.56 -5.09 16.79
CA MET A 177 -12.40 -4.67 17.58
C MET A 177 -12.83 -4.00 18.89
N PRO A 178 -12.41 -4.51 20.06
CA PRO A 178 -12.56 -3.81 21.33
C PRO A 178 -11.76 -2.49 21.31
N SER A 179 -12.36 -1.41 21.81
CA SER A 179 -11.80 -0.04 21.81
C SER A 179 -10.48 0.13 22.57
N HIS A 180 -9.99 -0.89 23.29
CA HIS A 180 -8.74 -0.86 24.05
C HIS A 180 -7.50 -1.35 23.24
N LEU A 181 -7.67 -1.67 21.95
CA LEU A 181 -6.60 -2.08 21.03
C LEU A 181 -6.30 -1.06 19.92
N ILE A 182 -6.84 0.15 20.04
CA ILE A 182 -6.60 1.27 19.11
C ILE A 182 -5.66 2.28 19.78
#